data_025299cd002e8db12bd26bc5aa7c4f2d
#
_entry.id   025299cd002e8db12bd26bc5aa7c4f2d
#
_cell.length_a   1.000
_cell.length_b   1.000
_cell.length_c   1.000
_cell.angle_alpha   90.00
_cell.angle_beta   90.00
_cell.angle_gamma   90.00
#
_symmetry.space_group_name_H-M   'P 1'
#
loop_
_entity.id
_entity.type
_entity.pdbx_description
1 polymer ?
#
loop_
_entity_poly.entity_id
_entity_poly.type
_entity_poly.pdbx_seq_one_letter_code
_entity_poly.pdbx_strand_id
1 'polypeptide(L)'
;EAFLKEITKEMGIDLDFEVKEGKDLIYVNVTGADTGTIIGKRGQTLDAVQYLASLVVNKENGGYTRVVMDAENYRAKREQTLVSLANRLAGKVERSERKITLEPMNPYERKVIHSTLQNHPSVTTRSEGKDPYRRVIIEKK
;
A
#
# COMPACT_ATOMS: atom_id res chain seq x y z
N GLU A 1 4.81 -4.22 -20.11
CA GLU A 1 6.27 -4.14 -19.85
C GLU A 1 6.89 -2.92 -20.50
N ALA A 2 6.56 -2.63 -21.78
CA ALA A 2 7.09 -1.46 -22.48
C ALA A 2 6.76 -0.15 -21.77
N PHE A 3 5.54 -0.01 -21.26
CA PHE A 3 5.10 1.16 -20.51
C PHE A 3 5.97 1.38 -19.25
N LEU A 4 6.22 0.30 -18.49
CA LEU A 4 7.01 0.37 -17.27
C LEU A 4 8.47 0.74 -17.54
N LYS A 5 9.04 0.18 -18.61
CA LYS A 5 10.40 0.51 -19.02
C LYS A 5 10.52 1.96 -19.47
N GLU A 6 9.54 2.47 -20.16
CA GLU A 6 9.52 3.86 -20.60
C GLU A 6 9.42 4.82 -19.43
N ILE A 7 8.50 4.57 -18.49
CA ILE A 7 8.30 5.47 -17.34
C ILE A 7 9.53 5.47 -16.43
N THR A 8 10.17 4.32 -16.20
CA THR A 8 11.37 4.26 -15.36
C THR A 8 12.57 4.91 -16.05
N LYS A 9 12.66 4.82 -17.37
CA LYS A 9 13.67 5.54 -18.15
C LYS A 9 13.52 7.04 -17.97
N GLU A 10 12.29 7.55 -18.06
CA GLU A 10 11.99 8.98 -17.85
C GLU A 10 12.32 9.43 -16.42
N MET A 11 12.15 8.55 -15.45
CA MET A 11 12.51 8.81 -14.05
C MET A 11 14.02 8.73 -13.80
N GLY A 12 14.80 8.23 -14.75
CA GLY A 12 16.25 8.07 -14.59
C GLY A 12 16.65 6.94 -13.63
N ILE A 13 15.81 5.92 -13.49
CA ILE A 13 16.07 4.80 -12.57
C ILE A 13 16.27 3.50 -13.35
N ASP A 14 17.09 2.63 -12.79
CA ASP A 14 17.46 1.35 -13.38
C ASP A 14 16.74 0.20 -12.65
N LEU A 15 15.75 -0.39 -13.34
CA LEU A 15 14.92 -1.44 -12.78
C LEU A 15 14.65 -2.53 -13.82
N ASP A 16 14.50 -3.75 -13.32
CA ASP A 16 14.06 -4.90 -14.10
C ASP A 16 12.65 -5.30 -13.67
N PHE A 17 11.88 -5.82 -14.63
CA PHE A 17 10.51 -6.22 -14.40
C PHE A 17 10.32 -7.69 -14.74
N GLU A 18 9.82 -8.47 -13.80
CA GLU A 18 9.38 -9.84 -14.03
C GLU A 18 7.86 -9.84 -14.08
N VAL A 19 7.30 -10.17 -15.25
CA VAL A 19 5.86 -10.12 -15.48
C VAL A 19 5.33 -11.55 -15.55
N LYS A 20 4.30 -11.83 -14.74
CA LYS A 20 3.58 -13.11 -14.77
C LYS A 20 2.13 -12.83 -15.12
N GLU A 21 1.64 -13.46 -16.19
CA GLU A 21 0.28 -13.29 -16.64
C GLU A 21 -0.57 -14.50 -16.23
N GLY A 22 -1.69 -14.24 -15.58
CA GLY A 22 -2.70 -15.22 -15.28
C GLY A 22 -4.03 -14.82 -15.92
N LYS A 23 -5.08 -15.56 -15.61
CA LYS A 23 -6.42 -15.23 -16.09
C LYS A 23 -6.92 -13.98 -15.32
N ASP A 24 -7.13 -12.90 -16.05
CA ASP A 24 -7.62 -11.63 -15.52
C ASP A 24 -6.69 -11.00 -14.47
N LEU A 25 -5.42 -11.44 -14.43
CA LEU A 25 -4.43 -10.94 -13.48
C LEU A 25 -3.07 -10.83 -14.14
N ILE A 26 -2.42 -9.68 -13.96
CA ILE A 26 -1.01 -9.50 -14.31
C ILE A 26 -0.27 -9.14 -13.02
N TYR A 27 0.73 -9.95 -12.69
CA TYR A 27 1.60 -9.70 -11.54
C TYR A 27 2.96 -9.23 -12.04
N VAL A 28 3.43 -8.11 -11.50
CA VAL A 28 4.74 -7.53 -11.85
C VAL A 28 5.61 -7.45 -10.61
N ASN A 29 6.75 -8.14 -10.66
CA ASN A 29 7.75 -8.02 -9.60
C ASN A 29 8.89 -7.14 -10.10
N VAL A 30 9.23 -6.12 -9.33
CA VAL A 30 10.26 -5.14 -9.68
C VAL A 30 11.54 -5.46 -8.91
N THR A 31 12.65 -5.55 -9.64
CA THR A 31 13.97 -5.81 -9.06
C THR A 31 14.98 -4.78 -9.59
N GLY A 32 16.13 -4.70 -8.96
CA GLY A 32 17.20 -3.81 -9.40
C GLY A 32 17.69 -2.88 -8.31
N ALA A 33 18.64 -2.02 -8.67
CA ALA A 33 19.32 -1.14 -7.72
C ALA A 33 18.41 -0.02 -7.18
N ASP A 34 17.41 0.38 -7.97
CA ASP A 34 16.57 1.55 -7.66
C ASP A 34 15.18 1.18 -7.15
N THR A 35 15.01 -0.02 -6.56
CA THR A 35 13.71 -0.45 -6.02
C THR A 35 13.19 0.50 -4.94
N GLY A 36 14.09 1.06 -4.11
CA GLY A 36 13.69 2.04 -3.11
C GLY A 36 13.02 3.27 -3.70
N THR A 37 13.48 3.72 -4.86
CA THR A 37 12.90 4.87 -5.56
C THR A 37 11.50 4.57 -6.10
N ILE A 38 11.31 3.37 -6.69
CA ILE A 38 9.98 2.99 -7.21
C ILE A 38 8.98 2.73 -6.11
N ILE A 39 9.41 2.23 -4.97
CA ILE A 39 8.56 2.05 -3.79
C ILE A 39 8.11 3.42 -3.28
N GLY A 40 9.07 4.35 -3.14
CA GLY A 40 8.81 5.68 -2.64
C GLY A 40 8.49 5.69 -1.14
N LYS A 41 7.97 6.80 -0.66
CA LYS A 41 7.61 6.95 0.74
C LYS A 41 6.37 6.12 1.04
N ARG A 42 6.51 5.14 1.93
CA ARG A 42 5.41 4.26 2.35
C ARG A 42 4.68 3.58 1.19
N GLY A 43 5.39 3.29 0.11
CA GLY A 43 4.82 2.59 -1.04
C GLY A 43 3.97 3.46 -1.95
N GLN A 44 3.94 4.77 -1.76
CA GLN A 44 3.09 5.68 -2.55
C GLN A 44 3.44 5.68 -4.03
N THR A 45 4.72 5.67 -4.38
CA THR A 45 5.16 5.62 -5.77
C THR A 45 4.79 4.28 -6.40
N LEU A 46 5.01 3.18 -5.69
CA LEU A 46 4.64 1.86 -6.16
C LEU A 46 3.14 1.76 -6.44
N ASP A 47 2.31 2.28 -5.54
CA ASP A 47 0.85 2.31 -5.73
C ASP A 47 0.44 3.16 -6.93
N ALA A 48 1.08 4.31 -7.11
CA ALA A 48 0.79 5.20 -8.23
C ALA A 48 1.16 4.57 -9.57
N VAL A 49 2.33 3.93 -9.65
CA VAL A 49 2.78 3.26 -10.89
C VAL A 49 1.89 2.06 -11.19
N GLN A 50 1.49 1.30 -10.17
CA GLN A 50 0.55 0.20 -10.34
C GLN A 50 -0.78 0.69 -10.91
N TYR A 51 -1.30 1.77 -10.40
CA TYR A 51 -2.55 2.36 -10.89
C TYR A 51 -2.44 2.77 -12.36
N LEU A 52 -1.35 3.45 -12.73
CA LEU A 52 -1.12 3.87 -14.12
C LEU A 52 -0.97 2.66 -15.04
N ALA A 53 -0.26 1.63 -14.61
CA ALA A 53 -0.10 0.39 -15.38
C ALA A 53 -1.46 -0.29 -15.58
N SER A 54 -2.31 -0.29 -14.57
CA SER A 54 -3.67 -0.82 -14.67
C SER A 54 -4.50 -0.06 -15.71
N LEU A 55 -4.41 1.26 -15.75
CA LEU A 55 -5.10 2.06 -16.75
C LEU A 55 -4.65 1.73 -18.17
N VAL A 56 -3.34 1.57 -18.38
CA VAL A 56 -2.79 1.23 -19.70
C VAL A 56 -3.25 -0.14 -20.17
N VAL A 57 -3.17 -1.14 -19.29
CA VAL A 57 -3.59 -2.51 -19.62
C VAL A 57 -5.08 -2.56 -19.95
N ASN A 58 -5.91 -1.91 -19.15
CA ASN A 58 -7.37 -1.99 -19.30
C ASN A 58 -7.91 -1.14 -20.46
N LYS A 59 -7.14 -0.16 -20.91
CA LYS A 59 -7.49 0.63 -22.10
C LYS A 59 -7.44 -0.22 -23.37
N GLU A 60 -6.49 -1.16 -23.44
CA GLU A 60 -6.25 -1.99 -24.62
C GLU A 60 -7.07 -3.27 -24.63
N ASN A 61 -7.53 -3.72 -23.45
CA ASN A 61 -8.26 -4.97 -23.30
C ASN A 61 -9.77 -4.74 -23.30
N GLY A 62 -10.53 -5.67 -23.87
CA GLY A 62 -11.98 -5.61 -23.88
C GLY A 62 -12.66 -5.96 -22.56
N GLY A 63 -11.90 -6.39 -21.55
CA GLY A 63 -12.40 -6.73 -20.21
C GLY A 63 -11.47 -6.21 -19.14
N TYR A 64 -11.85 -6.38 -17.88
CA TYR A 64 -11.04 -5.92 -16.76
C TYR A 64 -9.93 -6.91 -16.43
N THR A 65 -8.71 -6.42 -16.34
CA THR A 65 -7.55 -7.18 -15.88
C THR A 65 -6.96 -6.47 -14.67
N ARG A 66 -6.82 -7.19 -13.57
CA ARG A 66 -6.18 -6.67 -12.37
C ARG A 66 -4.66 -6.67 -12.54
N VAL A 67 -4.02 -5.56 -12.20
CA VAL A 67 -2.56 -5.43 -12.21
C VAL A 67 -2.08 -5.27 -10.78
N VAL A 68 -1.14 -6.12 -10.38
CA VAL A 68 -0.51 -6.05 -9.06
C VAL A 68 0.99 -5.89 -9.25
N MET A 69 1.57 -4.85 -8.67
CA MET A 69 3.02 -4.61 -8.67
C MET A 69 3.56 -4.71 -7.26
N ASP A 70 4.71 -5.35 -7.14
CA ASP A 70 5.44 -5.43 -5.88
C ASP A 70 6.94 -5.28 -6.15
N ALA A 71 7.69 -4.90 -5.14
CA ALA A 71 9.14 -4.73 -5.21
C ALA A 71 9.75 -5.20 -3.89
N GLU A 72 10.64 -6.19 -3.96
CA GLU A 72 11.36 -6.72 -2.79
C GLU A 72 10.44 -7.20 -1.67
N ASN A 73 9.28 -7.73 -2.04
CA ASN A 73 8.26 -8.17 -1.07
C ASN A 73 7.80 -7.03 -0.15
N TYR A 74 7.79 -5.80 -0.67
CA TYR A 74 7.46 -4.59 0.10
C TYR A 74 6.08 -4.66 0.74
N ARG A 75 5.07 -5.13 0.00
CA ARG A 75 3.69 -5.11 0.50
C ARG A 75 3.51 -5.97 1.73
N ALA A 76 4.10 -7.17 1.76
CA ALA A 76 4.04 -8.03 2.94
C ALA A 76 4.81 -7.43 4.12
N LYS A 77 5.97 -6.83 3.86
CA LYS A 77 6.75 -6.15 4.90
C LYS A 77 6.02 -4.94 5.45
N ARG A 78 5.35 -4.18 4.58
CA ARG A 78 4.57 -3.01 4.99
C ARG A 78 3.39 -3.43 5.86
N GLU A 79 2.71 -4.53 5.51
CA GLU A 79 1.61 -5.06 6.31
C GLU A 79 2.08 -5.40 7.73
N GLN A 80 3.23 -6.09 7.86
CA GLN A 80 3.80 -6.40 9.16
C GLN A 80 4.16 -5.15 9.95
N THR A 81 4.72 -4.14 9.29
CA THR A 81 5.02 -2.86 9.91
C THR A 81 3.76 -2.20 10.45
N LEU A 82 2.67 -2.24 9.69
CA LEU A 82 1.38 -1.67 10.11
C LEU A 82 0.78 -2.43 11.28
N VAL A 83 0.87 -3.76 11.29
CA VAL A 83 0.41 -4.58 12.43
C VAL A 83 1.17 -4.21 13.69
N SER A 84 2.50 -4.11 13.62
CA SER A 84 3.34 -3.71 14.77
C SER A 84 3.02 -2.30 15.23
N LEU A 85 2.83 -1.37 14.29
CA LEU A 85 2.45 0.01 14.59
C LEU A 85 1.10 0.06 15.31
N ALA A 86 0.10 -0.67 14.81
CA ALA A 86 -1.23 -0.70 15.41
C ALA A 86 -1.18 -1.18 16.86
N ASN A 87 -0.47 -2.27 17.12
CA ASN A 87 -0.36 -2.82 18.46
C ASN A 87 0.37 -1.86 19.41
N ARG A 88 1.44 -1.25 18.94
CA ARG A 88 2.21 -0.27 19.73
C ARG A 88 1.37 0.94 20.09
N LEU A 89 0.64 1.49 19.12
CA LEU A 89 -0.20 2.66 19.34
C LEU A 89 -1.42 2.35 20.20
N ALA A 90 -1.99 1.14 20.06
CA ALA A 90 -3.09 0.70 20.93
C ALA A 90 -2.65 0.67 22.40
N GLY A 91 -1.44 0.14 22.68
CA GLY A 91 -0.88 0.17 24.04
C GLY A 91 -0.70 1.59 24.56
N LYS A 92 -0.27 2.51 23.70
CA LYS A 92 -0.09 3.91 24.06
C LYS A 92 -1.43 4.60 24.38
N VAL A 93 -2.47 4.34 23.57
CA VAL A 93 -3.83 4.86 23.83
C VAL A 93 -4.37 4.31 25.14
N GLU A 94 -4.19 3.01 25.38
CA GLU A 94 -4.64 2.37 26.61
C GLU A 94 -4.03 3.03 27.85
N ARG A 95 -2.74 3.34 27.81
CA ARG A 95 -2.04 3.96 28.95
C ARG A 95 -2.37 5.44 29.12
N SER A 96 -2.40 6.20 28.02
CA SER A 96 -2.57 7.67 28.06
C SER A 96 -4.03 8.10 28.06
N GLU A 97 -4.95 7.23 27.68
CA GLU A 97 -6.37 7.50 27.47
C GLU A 97 -6.66 8.57 26.42
N ARG A 98 -5.66 8.95 25.63
CA ARG A 98 -5.79 9.94 24.55
C ARG A 98 -5.84 9.26 23.21
N LYS A 99 -6.76 9.70 22.36
CA LYS A 99 -6.84 9.19 20.99
C LYS A 99 -5.58 9.54 20.20
N ILE A 100 -5.24 8.69 19.26
CA ILE A 100 -4.13 8.92 18.33
C ILE A 100 -4.69 8.93 16.91
N THR A 101 -4.34 9.95 16.14
CA THR A 101 -4.68 10.07 14.72
C THR A 101 -3.45 9.69 13.91
N LEU A 102 -3.58 8.67 13.05
CA LEU A 102 -2.50 8.21 12.21
C LEU A 102 -2.37 9.06 10.96
N GLU A 103 -1.25 8.90 10.24
CA GLU A 103 -1.07 9.52 8.95
C GLU A 103 -2.08 8.99 7.93
N PRO A 104 -2.41 9.75 6.88
CA PRO A 104 -3.27 9.24 5.81
C PRO A 104 -2.71 7.96 5.20
N MET A 105 -3.58 7.03 4.91
CA MET A 105 -3.24 5.71 4.35
C MET A 105 -4.27 5.33 3.29
N ASN A 106 -3.87 4.44 2.37
CA ASN A 106 -4.81 3.89 1.40
C ASN A 106 -5.83 2.96 2.08
N PRO A 107 -6.93 2.61 1.40
CA PRO A 107 -7.96 1.76 2.01
C PRO A 107 -7.46 0.40 2.50
N TYR A 108 -6.54 -0.22 1.77
CA TYR A 108 -5.95 -1.51 2.16
C TYR A 108 -5.19 -1.41 3.48
N GLU A 109 -4.37 -0.37 3.61
CA GLU A 109 -3.58 -0.14 4.82
C GLU A 109 -4.48 0.17 6.03
N ARG A 110 -5.52 0.97 5.82
CA ARG A 110 -6.49 1.24 6.90
C ARG A 110 -7.19 -0.03 7.36
N LYS A 111 -7.50 -0.93 6.41
CA LYS A 111 -8.10 -2.22 6.73
C LYS A 111 -7.19 -3.08 7.61
N VAL A 112 -5.88 -3.05 7.36
CA VAL A 112 -4.91 -3.78 8.18
C VAL A 112 -4.97 -3.29 9.63
N ILE A 113 -5.00 -1.98 9.85
CA ILE A 113 -5.09 -1.40 11.20
C ILE A 113 -6.40 -1.81 11.88
N HIS A 114 -7.53 -1.65 11.19
CA HIS A 114 -8.83 -2.02 11.74
C HIS A 114 -8.92 -3.50 12.09
N SER A 115 -8.45 -4.38 11.21
CA SER A 115 -8.46 -5.82 11.43
C SER A 115 -7.57 -6.24 12.60
N THR A 116 -6.39 -5.62 12.72
CA THR A 116 -5.45 -5.90 13.81
C THR A 116 -6.06 -5.57 15.17
N LEU A 117 -6.81 -4.48 15.27
CA LEU A 117 -7.37 -4.00 16.54
C LEU A 117 -8.85 -4.31 16.74
N GLN A 118 -9.46 -5.05 15.83
CA GLN A 118 -10.90 -5.35 15.84
C GLN A 118 -11.38 -5.95 17.14
N ASN A 119 -10.62 -6.86 17.74
CA ASN A 119 -10.97 -7.55 18.96
C ASN A 119 -10.19 -7.06 20.19
N HIS A 120 -9.57 -5.90 20.10
CA HIS A 120 -8.80 -5.36 21.20
C HIS A 120 -9.72 -5.02 22.37
N PRO A 121 -9.36 -5.41 23.62
CA PRO A 121 -10.25 -5.19 24.77
C PRO A 121 -10.40 -3.73 25.17
N SER A 122 -9.42 -2.90 24.90
CA SER A 122 -9.33 -1.54 25.46
C SER A 122 -9.48 -0.41 24.45
N VAL A 123 -9.31 -0.69 23.16
CA VAL A 123 -9.35 0.37 22.13
C VAL A 123 -10.31 0.01 21.00
N THR A 124 -10.78 1.06 20.32
CA THR A 124 -11.56 0.94 19.10
C THR A 124 -10.95 1.83 18.02
N THR A 125 -11.28 1.55 16.77
CA THR A 125 -10.74 2.29 15.64
C THR A 125 -11.85 2.79 14.72
N ARG A 126 -11.62 3.93 14.10
CA ARG A 126 -12.49 4.48 13.05
C ARG A 126 -11.67 5.20 12.01
N SER A 127 -12.23 5.38 10.83
CA SER A 127 -11.59 6.16 9.76
C SER A 127 -12.28 7.50 9.62
N GLU A 128 -11.52 8.55 9.33
CA GLU A 128 -12.02 9.91 9.18
C GLU A 128 -11.35 10.60 7.99
N GLY A 129 -12.07 11.51 7.35
CA GLY A 129 -11.56 12.26 6.21
C GLY A 129 -11.95 11.64 4.87
N LYS A 130 -11.45 12.21 3.78
CA LYS A 130 -11.68 11.75 2.41
C LYS A 130 -10.35 11.36 1.77
N ASP A 131 -10.35 10.28 0.97
CA ASP A 131 -9.15 9.93 0.19
C ASP A 131 -8.72 11.10 -0.70
N PRO A 132 -7.42 11.35 -0.85
CA PRO A 132 -6.28 10.58 -0.35
C PRO A 132 -5.85 10.92 1.09
N TYR A 133 -6.62 11.71 1.82
CA TYR A 133 -6.27 12.18 3.17
C TYR A 133 -6.96 11.41 4.29
N ARG A 134 -7.69 10.36 3.95
CA ARG A 134 -8.42 9.56 4.93
C ARG A 134 -7.45 8.80 5.83
N ARG A 135 -7.73 8.83 7.13
CA ARG A 135 -6.84 8.29 8.16
C ARG A 135 -7.60 7.50 9.22
N VAL A 136 -6.86 6.67 9.95
CA VAL A 136 -7.41 5.90 11.07
C VAL A 136 -7.17 6.66 12.37
N ILE A 137 -8.15 6.59 13.25
CA ILE A 137 -8.08 7.12 14.61
C ILE A 137 -8.23 5.94 15.56
N ILE A 138 -7.32 5.82 16.52
CA ILE A 138 -7.36 4.83 17.59
C ILE A 138 -7.78 5.52 18.87
N GLU A 139 -8.87 5.07 19.46
CA GLU A 139 -9.41 5.67 20.68
C GLU A 139 -9.66 4.60 21.73
N LYS A 140 -9.66 5.02 23.00
CA LYS A 140 -10.03 4.13 24.10
C LYS A 140 -11.54 3.85 24.05
N LYS A 141 -11.90 2.60 24.33
CA LYS A 141 -13.32 2.23 24.48
C LYS A 141 -13.99 2.92 25.65
#